data_800e57e74c96568bebf1b4535f313e5e
#
_entry.id   800e57e74c96568bebf1b4535f313e5e
#
_cell.length_a   1.000
_cell.length_b   1.000
_cell.length_c   1.000
_cell.angle_alpha   90.00
_cell.angle_beta   90.00
_cell.angle_gamma   90.00
#
_symmetry.space_group_name_H-M   'P 1'
#
loop_
_entity.id
_entity.type
_entity.pdbx_description
1 polymer ?
#
loop_
_entity_poly.entity_id
_entity_poly.type
_entity_poly.pdbx_seq_one_letter_code
_entity_poly.pdbx_strand_id
1 'polypeptide(L)'
;MSEIVFEVLCAEVLEALRGLGLGKFSIRNYYYEGMWPIIKAYRSEGVIFYSIPFTSEVVDRFRAEHENGLVSDHVWMSIRKVKALFEEYTQTGEIIWQRLKPEPKVCISPYYQEILFGFRKHEANTRSIGYGSLRDEENICRRFFAYLDANGRHNCNDIDLTIVNDFLMVIAPQRKASIDRVTSTLRHLCEYLLSKKICNDFSTALTARPAPRRKLRPAFSAREVGIVMEAAAKSPALSLRDTAMFSIAASLGMRAGDIVRLTLSDIDWVHHEVRFVQGKTGVELCLPLEASVGNAIANYILHERPKTKSQVLFVRSRIPFDAMTSTAAGDRLRKYMKLTDIEYTPGDGKGFHSFRRYVASSMINYEVPVDTVKEILGHTQMDSMKSYMRISREKLAMCSLSLNGIEVRQEDLL
;
A
#
# COMPACT_ATOMS: atom_id res chain seq x y z
N MET A 1 1.41 -38.54 -11.92
CA MET A 1 1.25 -38.06 -10.52
C MET A 1 0.53 -39.16 -9.77
N SER A 2 1.06 -39.61 -8.62
CA SER A 2 0.39 -40.59 -7.77
C SER A 2 -0.96 -40.03 -7.32
N GLU A 3 -2.01 -40.86 -7.42
CA GLU A 3 -3.34 -40.49 -6.94
C GLU A 3 -3.27 -40.38 -5.41
N ILE A 4 -3.38 -39.14 -4.89
CA ILE A 4 -3.37 -38.88 -3.45
C ILE A 4 -4.81 -38.92 -2.96
N VAL A 5 -5.07 -39.70 -1.94
CA VAL A 5 -6.38 -39.73 -1.26
C VAL A 5 -6.63 -38.36 -0.62
N PHE A 6 -7.77 -37.74 -0.92
CA PHE A 6 -8.02 -36.33 -0.55
C PHE A 6 -8.00 -36.10 0.98
N GLU A 7 -8.49 -37.03 1.78
CA GLU A 7 -8.44 -36.91 3.24
C GLU A 7 -7.00 -37.00 3.80
N VAL A 8 -6.14 -37.79 3.15
CA VAL A 8 -4.71 -37.85 3.48
C VAL A 8 -4.05 -36.52 3.17
N LEU A 9 -4.30 -35.97 2.01
CA LEU A 9 -3.80 -34.61 1.62
C LEU A 9 -4.24 -33.56 2.65
N CYS A 10 -5.50 -33.57 3.09
CA CYS A 10 -5.98 -32.65 4.11
C CYS A 10 -5.19 -32.75 5.42
N ALA A 11 -4.90 -34.00 5.87
CA ALA A 11 -4.13 -34.25 7.08
C ALA A 11 -2.67 -33.75 6.94
N GLU A 12 -2.03 -34.04 5.81
CA GLU A 12 -0.66 -33.64 5.52
C GLU A 12 -0.53 -32.11 5.46
N VAL A 13 -1.47 -31.42 4.78
CA VAL A 13 -1.51 -29.97 4.72
C VAL A 13 -1.71 -29.35 6.11
N LEU A 14 -2.57 -29.93 6.96
CA LEU A 14 -2.74 -29.47 8.34
C LEU A 14 -1.46 -29.65 9.17
N GLU A 15 -0.75 -30.74 8.99
CA GLU A 15 0.51 -30.99 9.69
C GLU A 15 1.61 -30.01 9.20
N ALA A 16 1.70 -29.78 7.90
CA ALA A 16 2.58 -28.78 7.33
C ALA A 16 2.28 -27.37 7.88
N LEU A 17 1.00 -27.01 8.05
CA LEU A 17 0.60 -25.73 8.67
C LEU A 17 1.03 -25.65 10.16
N ARG A 18 0.99 -26.75 10.90
CA ARG A 18 1.52 -26.81 12.28
C ARG A 18 3.03 -26.62 12.28
N GLY A 19 3.74 -27.29 11.38
CA GLY A 19 5.19 -27.17 11.20
C GLY A 19 5.65 -25.74 10.89
N LEU A 20 4.82 -24.96 10.21
CA LEU A 20 5.07 -23.53 10.00
C LEU A 20 4.90 -22.68 11.26
N GLY A 21 4.35 -23.22 12.35
CA GLY A 21 4.14 -22.49 13.61
C GLY A 21 2.86 -21.64 13.64
N LEU A 22 1.83 -22.00 12.87
CA LEU A 22 0.52 -21.35 12.99
C LEU A 22 -0.12 -21.68 14.34
N GLY A 23 -0.76 -20.67 14.95
CA GLY A 23 -1.49 -20.85 16.21
C GLY A 23 -2.70 -21.80 16.06
N LYS A 24 -3.05 -22.53 17.12
CA LYS A 24 -4.16 -23.50 17.16
C LYS A 24 -5.47 -22.93 16.61
N PHE A 25 -5.77 -21.66 16.90
CA PHE A 25 -6.97 -20.98 16.40
C PHE A 25 -6.97 -20.81 14.88
N SER A 26 -5.83 -20.42 14.30
CA SER A 26 -5.71 -20.28 12.84
C SER A 26 -5.86 -21.62 12.12
N ILE A 27 -5.23 -22.68 12.65
CA ILE A 27 -5.36 -24.04 12.09
C ILE A 27 -6.80 -24.50 12.15
N ARG A 28 -7.49 -24.27 13.30
CA ARG A 28 -8.90 -24.59 13.45
C ARG A 28 -9.77 -23.89 12.41
N ASN A 29 -9.54 -22.61 12.16
CA ASN A 29 -10.30 -21.84 11.15
C ASN A 29 -10.05 -22.37 9.74
N TYR A 30 -8.79 -22.66 9.37
CA TYR A 30 -8.50 -23.27 8.07
C TYR A 30 -9.17 -24.62 7.89
N TYR A 31 -9.25 -25.42 8.95
CA TYR A 31 -9.96 -26.69 8.90
C TYR A 31 -11.46 -26.49 8.74
N TYR A 32 -12.12 -25.80 9.66
CA TYR A 32 -13.59 -25.73 9.69
C TYR A 32 -14.18 -24.80 8.63
N GLU A 33 -13.53 -23.70 8.35
CA GLU A 33 -14.06 -22.69 7.40
C GLU A 33 -13.52 -22.88 5.98
N GLY A 34 -12.35 -23.49 5.82
CA GLY A 34 -11.72 -23.68 4.52
C GLY A 34 -11.78 -25.12 4.01
N MET A 35 -11.25 -26.09 4.78
CA MET A 35 -11.15 -27.49 4.32
C MET A 35 -12.49 -28.21 4.42
N TRP A 36 -13.19 -28.08 5.54
CA TRP A 36 -14.41 -28.83 5.80
C TRP A 36 -15.52 -28.65 4.76
N PRO A 37 -15.79 -27.44 4.23
CA PRO A 37 -16.72 -27.28 3.12
C PRO A 37 -16.33 -28.12 1.89
N ILE A 38 -15.04 -28.14 1.54
CA ILE A 38 -14.54 -28.92 0.40
C ILE A 38 -14.61 -30.42 0.71
N ILE A 39 -14.25 -30.86 1.92
CA ILE A 39 -14.35 -32.26 2.34
C ILE A 39 -15.80 -32.76 2.23
N LYS A 40 -16.77 -31.94 2.66
CA LYS A 40 -18.18 -32.30 2.51
C LYS A 40 -18.57 -32.53 1.04
N ALA A 41 -18.13 -31.69 0.12
CA ALA A 41 -18.40 -31.85 -1.30
C ALA A 41 -17.76 -33.13 -1.86
N TYR A 42 -16.51 -33.43 -1.52
CA TYR A 42 -15.85 -34.68 -1.91
C TYR A 42 -16.59 -35.91 -1.41
N ARG A 43 -17.05 -35.89 -0.15
CA ARG A 43 -17.81 -37.02 0.45
C ARG A 43 -19.19 -37.17 -0.18
N SER A 44 -19.90 -36.08 -0.44
CA SER A 44 -21.26 -36.14 -1.02
C SER A 44 -21.26 -36.63 -2.46
N GLU A 45 -20.19 -36.40 -3.21
CA GLU A 45 -20.06 -36.82 -4.61
C GLU A 45 -19.24 -38.09 -4.79
N GLY A 46 -18.79 -38.71 -3.66
CA GLY A 46 -18.06 -40.00 -3.66
C GLY A 46 -16.66 -39.92 -4.29
N VAL A 47 -16.07 -38.74 -4.34
CA VAL A 47 -14.72 -38.53 -4.90
C VAL A 47 -13.68 -38.80 -3.84
N ILE A 48 -12.84 -39.81 -4.04
CA ILE A 48 -11.85 -40.31 -3.04
C ILE A 48 -10.49 -39.60 -3.27
N PHE A 49 -10.09 -39.44 -4.50
CA PHE A 49 -8.76 -38.88 -4.86
C PHE A 49 -8.82 -37.37 -5.12
N TYR A 50 -7.74 -36.71 -4.72
CA TYR A 50 -7.63 -35.26 -4.99
C TYR A 50 -7.63 -34.98 -6.49
N SER A 51 -8.48 -34.06 -6.89
CA SER A 51 -8.63 -33.61 -8.28
C SER A 51 -8.66 -32.08 -8.34
N ILE A 52 -7.71 -31.47 -9.05
CA ILE A 52 -7.68 -30.03 -9.26
C ILE A 52 -8.94 -29.51 -9.98
N PRO A 53 -9.42 -30.17 -11.06
CA PRO A 53 -10.66 -29.76 -11.75
C PRO A 53 -11.85 -29.81 -10.79
N PHE A 54 -12.05 -30.93 -10.08
CA PHE A 54 -13.16 -31.08 -9.15
C PHE A 54 -13.11 -30.07 -8.00
N THR A 55 -11.92 -29.88 -7.37
CA THR A 55 -11.74 -28.84 -6.34
C THR A 55 -12.07 -27.45 -6.87
N SER A 56 -11.69 -27.15 -8.12
CA SER A 56 -12.00 -25.86 -8.75
C SER A 56 -13.49 -25.66 -8.94
N GLU A 57 -14.21 -26.70 -9.40
CA GLU A 57 -15.67 -26.68 -9.54
C GLU A 57 -16.37 -26.45 -8.20
N VAL A 58 -15.95 -27.17 -7.14
CA VAL A 58 -16.47 -26.97 -5.78
C VAL A 58 -16.26 -25.54 -5.31
N VAL A 59 -15.06 -24.99 -5.51
CA VAL A 59 -14.74 -23.62 -5.11
C VAL A 59 -15.52 -22.58 -5.93
N ASP A 60 -15.78 -22.83 -7.20
CA ASP A 60 -16.62 -21.94 -8.04
C ASP A 60 -18.09 -21.95 -7.59
N ARG A 61 -18.63 -23.07 -7.08
CA ARG A 61 -19.96 -23.10 -6.42
C ARG A 61 -19.98 -22.19 -5.18
N PHE A 62 -18.96 -22.27 -4.31
CA PHE A 62 -18.84 -21.38 -3.16
C PHE A 62 -18.63 -19.89 -3.54
N ARG A 63 -17.99 -19.62 -4.69
CA ARG A 63 -17.91 -18.26 -5.24
C ARG A 63 -19.32 -17.73 -5.55
N ALA A 64 -20.13 -18.48 -6.24
CA ALA A 64 -21.51 -18.07 -6.55
C ALA A 64 -22.35 -17.84 -5.28
N GLU A 65 -22.19 -18.70 -4.25
CA GLU A 65 -22.83 -18.51 -2.95
C GLU A 65 -22.35 -17.24 -2.24
N HIS A 66 -21.06 -16.93 -2.30
CA HIS A 66 -20.49 -15.71 -1.75
C HIS A 66 -21.01 -14.46 -2.47
N GLU A 67 -21.09 -14.48 -3.80
CA GLU A 67 -21.64 -13.38 -4.61
C GLU A 67 -23.11 -13.14 -4.31
N ASN A 68 -23.85 -14.18 -3.94
CA ASN A 68 -25.26 -14.11 -3.50
C ASN A 68 -25.40 -13.79 -1.98
N GLY A 69 -24.31 -13.55 -1.25
CA GLY A 69 -24.32 -13.20 0.17
C GLY A 69 -24.62 -14.37 1.13
N LEU A 70 -24.63 -15.63 0.65
CA LEU A 70 -24.87 -16.83 1.45
C LEU A 70 -23.62 -17.28 2.20
N VAL A 71 -22.45 -16.96 1.70
CA VAL A 71 -21.14 -17.23 2.33
C VAL A 71 -20.45 -15.92 2.68
N SER A 72 -19.95 -15.79 3.91
CA SER A 72 -19.26 -14.60 4.38
C SER A 72 -17.88 -14.44 3.72
N ASP A 73 -17.39 -13.17 3.62
CA ASP A 73 -16.03 -12.86 3.12
C ASP A 73 -14.94 -13.70 3.79
N HIS A 74 -15.07 -13.93 5.11
CA HIS A 74 -14.08 -14.66 5.88
C HIS A 74 -14.01 -16.13 5.48
N VAL A 75 -15.15 -16.79 5.36
CA VAL A 75 -15.24 -18.20 4.94
C VAL A 75 -14.77 -18.33 3.48
N TRP A 76 -15.22 -17.44 2.60
CA TRP A 76 -14.79 -17.40 1.20
C TRP A 76 -13.26 -17.30 1.07
N MET A 77 -12.66 -16.37 1.82
CA MET A 77 -11.20 -16.22 1.84
C MET A 77 -10.47 -17.46 2.37
N SER A 78 -11.07 -18.16 3.35
CA SER A 78 -10.52 -19.41 3.91
C SER A 78 -10.57 -20.55 2.89
N ILE A 79 -11.69 -20.73 2.18
CA ILE A 79 -11.85 -21.74 1.11
C ILE A 79 -10.82 -21.52 -0.01
N ARG A 80 -10.70 -20.27 -0.51
CA ARG A 80 -9.71 -19.93 -1.53
C ARG A 80 -8.28 -20.21 -1.09
N LYS A 81 -7.97 -19.88 0.18
CA LYS A 81 -6.63 -20.12 0.72
C LYS A 81 -6.33 -21.62 0.80
N VAL A 82 -7.29 -22.41 1.24
CA VAL A 82 -7.13 -23.86 1.33
C VAL A 82 -6.95 -24.49 -0.05
N LYS A 83 -7.72 -24.09 -1.06
CA LYS A 83 -7.48 -24.52 -2.45
C LYS A 83 -6.04 -24.27 -2.88
N ALA A 84 -5.55 -23.05 -2.67
CA ALA A 84 -4.17 -22.71 -3.03
C ALA A 84 -3.13 -23.52 -2.24
N LEU A 85 -3.42 -23.89 -0.97
CA LEU A 85 -2.54 -24.74 -0.17
C LEU A 85 -2.52 -26.19 -0.68
N PHE A 86 -3.65 -26.73 -1.13
CA PHE A 86 -3.69 -28.05 -1.76
C PHE A 86 -2.87 -28.08 -3.05
N GLU A 87 -3.03 -27.06 -3.91
CA GLU A 87 -2.28 -26.94 -5.16
C GLU A 87 -0.78 -26.78 -4.89
N GLU A 88 -0.39 -25.94 -3.93
CA GLU A 88 0.99 -25.70 -3.55
C GLU A 88 1.63 -27.00 -3.02
N TYR A 89 0.97 -27.68 -2.09
CA TYR A 89 1.48 -28.89 -1.46
C TYR A 89 1.61 -30.07 -2.46
N THR A 90 0.62 -30.24 -3.32
CA THR A 90 0.66 -31.33 -4.34
C THR A 90 1.73 -31.10 -5.40
N GLN A 91 2.12 -29.83 -5.67
CA GLN A 91 3.17 -29.50 -6.63
C GLN A 91 4.58 -29.57 -6.04
N THR A 92 4.75 -29.19 -4.79
CA THR A 92 6.07 -28.96 -4.19
C THR A 92 6.40 -29.91 -3.04
N GLY A 93 5.41 -30.59 -2.46
CA GLY A 93 5.56 -31.38 -1.22
C GLY A 93 5.67 -30.53 0.05
N GLU A 94 5.69 -29.21 -0.07
CA GLU A 94 5.89 -28.27 1.03
C GLU A 94 4.91 -27.09 0.91
N ILE A 95 4.68 -26.38 2.03
CA ILE A 95 3.90 -25.15 2.05
C ILE A 95 4.85 -23.99 2.30
N ILE A 96 5.04 -23.14 1.28
CA ILE A 96 5.83 -21.89 1.35
C ILE A 96 4.97 -20.74 1.91
N TRP A 97 3.66 -20.94 2.00
CA TRP A 97 2.68 -19.96 2.49
C TRP A 97 2.61 -18.70 1.63
N GLN A 98 2.37 -18.83 0.35
CA GLN A 98 2.15 -17.68 -0.53
C GLN A 98 0.85 -16.94 -0.17
N ARG A 99 0.88 -15.60 -0.27
CA ARG A 99 -0.35 -14.81 -0.10
C ARG A 99 -1.26 -14.96 -1.31
N LEU A 100 -2.54 -15.16 -1.03
CA LEU A 100 -3.54 -15.04 -2.08
C LEU A 100 -3.51 -13.62 -2.67
N LYS A 101 -3.49 -13.53 -3.99
CA LYS A 101 -3.74 -12.27 -4.67
C LYS A 101 -5.21 -11.90 -4.41
N PRO A 102 -5.50 -10.66 -3.99
CA PRO A 102 -6.88 -10.21 -3.86
C PRO A 102 -7.56 -10.28 -5.24
N GLU A 103 -8.77 -10.78 -5.27
CA GLU A 103 -9.59 -10.72 -6.49
C GLU A 103 -9.90 -9.28 -6.85
N PRO A 104 -9.97 -8.96 -8.14
CA PRO A 104 -10.43 -7.65 -8.56
C PRO A 104 -11.86 -7.42 -8.04
N LYS A 105 -12.08 -6.35 -7.28
CA LYS A 105 -13.42 -5.99 -6.79
C LYS A 105 -14.42 -5.61 -7.90
N VAL A 106 -13.91 -5.42 -9.10
CA VAL A 106 -14.69 -4.99 -10.27
C VAL A 106 -14.39 -5.95 -11.40
N CYS A 107 -15.41 -6.71 -11.82
CA CYS A 107 -15.34 -7.61 -12.95
C CYS A 107 -15.51 -6.83 -14.26
N ILE A 108 -14.82 -7.26 -15.29
CA ILE A 108 -14.92 -6.74 -16.67
C ILE A 108 -14.95 -7.92 -17.63
N SER A 109 -15.51 -7.70 -18.83
CA SER A 109 -15.58 -8.72 -19.87
C SER A 109 -14.19 -9.26 -20.27
N PRO A 110 -14.11 -10.49 -20.81
CA PRO A 110 -12.84 -11.07 -21.27
C PRO A 110 -12.11 -10.17 -22.27
N TYR A 111 -12.84 -9.51 -23.18
CA TYR A 111 -12.30 -8.55 -24.12
C TYR A 111 -11.53 -7.42 -23.41
N TYR A 112 -12.18 -6.77 -22.44
CA TYR A 112 -11.50 -5.69 -21.69
C TYR A 112 -10.40 -6.19 -20.76
N GLN A 113 -10.45 -7.45 -20.32
CA GLN A 113 -9.33 -8.04 -19.56
C GLN A 113 -8.06 -8.13 -20.41
N GLU A 114 -8.19 -8.56 -21.65
CA GLU A 114 -7.09 -8.64 -22.61
C GLU A 114 -6.50 -7.26 -22.91
N ILE A 115 -7.37 -6.27 -23.20
CA ILE A 115 -6.96 -4.88 -23.43
C ILE A 115 -6.21 -4.33 -22.20
N LEU A 116 -6.73 -4.54 -21.02
CA LEU A 116 -6.12 -4.06 -19.77
C LEU A 116 -4.75 -4.71 -19.50
N PHE A 117 -4.62 -5.99 -19.81
CA PHE A 117 -3.33 -6.69 -19.71
C PHE A 117 -2.31 -6.11 -20.71
N GLY A 118 -2.73 -5.88 -21.96
CA GLY A 118 -1.88 -5.26 -22.98
C GLY A 118 -1.47 -3.82 -22.60
N PHE A 119 -2.39 -3.01 -22.11
CA PHE A 119 -2.12 -1.66 -21.62
C PHE A 119 -1.08 -1.67 -20.49
N ARG A 120 -1.29 -2.52 -19.48
CA ARG A 120 -0.35 -2.64 -18.36
C ARG A 120 1.07 -3.01 -18.83
N LYS A 121 1.19 -3.94 -19.76
CA LYS A 121 2.48 -4.34 -20.33
C LYS A 121 3.12 -3.19 -21.12
N HIS A 122 2.32 -2.45 -21.89
CA HIS A 122 2.78 -1.29 -22.63
C HIS A 122 3.35 -0.21 -21.69
N GLU A 123 2.57 0.19 -20.68
CA GLU A 123 2.97 1.21 -19.71
C GLU A 123 4.25 0.82 -18.93
N ALA A 124 4.36 -0.44 -18.55
CA ALA A 124 5.54 -0.94 -17.85
C ALA A 124 6.81 -0.90 -18.72
N ASN A 125 6.68 -1.05 -20.04
CA ASN A 125 7.80 -1.08 -20.96
C ASN A 125 8.18 0.30 -21.51
N THR A 126 7.20 1.22 -21.64
CA THR A 126 7.42 2.53 -22.27
C THR A 126 7.69 3.64 -21.27
N ARG A 127 7.24 3.47 -20.03
CA ARG A 127 7.36 4.48 -18.98
C ARG A 127 8.09 3.93 -17.77
N SER A 128 9.00 4.74 -17.20
CA SER A 128 9.60 4.45 -15.89
C SER A 128 8.59 4.69 -14.76
N ILE A 129 7.58 3.80 -14.68
CA ILE A 129 6.48 3.92 -13.72
C ILE A 129 6.65 2.94 -12.57
N GLY A 130 6.54 3.41 -11.32
CA GLY A 130 6.57 2.53 -10.15
C GLY A 130 5.34 1.63 -10.06
N TYR A 131 5.53 0.42 -9.52
CA TYR A 131 4.48 -0.61 -9.37
C TYR A 131 3.17 -0.08 -8.76
N GLY A 132 3.26 0.78 -7.74
CA GLY A 132 2.07 1.37 -7.09
C GLY A 132 1.26 2.27 -8.02
N SER A 133 1.96 3.06 -8.85
CA SER A 133 1.32 3.93 -9.85
C SER A 133 0.69 3.12 -10.98
N LEU A 134 1.38 2.10 -11.47
CA LEU A 134 0.87 1.20 -12.50
C LEU A 134 -0.40 0.47 -12.02
N ARG A 135 -0.42 0.01 -10.78
CA ARG A 135 -1.60 -0.62 -10.18
C ARG A 135 -2.78 0.35 -10.02
N ASP A 136 -2.51 1.62 -9.69
CA ASP A 136 -3.57 2.63 -9.60
C ASP A 136 -4.15 2.94 -10.99
N GLU A 137 -3.32 3.05 -12.02
CA GLU A 137 -3.75 3.19 -13.42
C GLU A 137 -4.59 1.99 -13.87
N GLU A 138 -4.13 0.78 -13.60
CA GLU A 138 -4.90 -0.45 -13.87
C GLU A 138 -6.29 -0.43 -13.21
N ASN A 139 -6.37 -0.01 -11.94
CA ASN A 139 -7.65 0.08 -11.23
C ASN A 139 -8.58 1.15 -11.81
N ILE A 140 -8.05 2.27 -12.30
CA ILE A 140 -8.84 3.31 -12.97
C ILE A 140 -9.38 2.78 -14.29
N CYS A 141 -8.53 2.17 -15.13
CA CYS A 141 -8.95 1.58 -16.40
C CYS A 141 -9.98 0.46 -16.20
N ARG A 142 -9.79 -0.40 -15.20
CA ARG A 142 -10.75 -1.46 -14.85
C ARG A 142 -12.13 -0.91 -14.50
N ARG A 143 -12.19 0.19 -13.74
CA ARG A 143 -13.46 0.87 -13.44
C ARG A 143 -14.09 1.48 -14.67
N PHE A 144 -13.29 2.04 -15.57
CA PHE A 144 -13.78 2.59 -16.83
C PHE A 144 -14.36 1.49 -17.71
N PHE A 145 -13.65 0.38 -17.90
CA PHE A 145 -14.13 -0.76 -18.68
C PHE A 145 -15.39 -1.40 -18.09
N ALA A 146 -15.47 -1.52 -16.76
CA ALA A 146 -16.70 -2.00 -16.12
C ALA A 146 -17.88 -1.04 -16.34
N TYR A 147 -17.62 0.26 -16.38
CA TYR A 147 -18.64 1.24 -16.72
C TYR A 147 -19.10 1.10 -18.18
N LEU A 148 -18.17 0.85 -19.11
CA LEU A 148 -18.50 0.57 -20.51
C LEU A 148 -19.36 -0.69 -20.64
N ASP A 149 -18.95 -1.80 -20.03
CA ASP A 149 -19.72 -3.06 -20.02
C ASP A 149 -21.15 -2.85 -19.49
N ALA A 150 -21.30 -2.12 -18.39
CA ALA A 150 -22.59 -1.82 -17.78
C ALA A 150 -23.49 -0.93 -18.65
N ASN A 151 -22.93 -0.17 -19.60
CA ASN A 151 -23.65 0.70 -20.52
C ASN A 151 -23.74 0.10 -21.95
N GLY A 152 -23.55 -1.23 -22.09
CA GLY A 152 -23.69 -1.93 -23.36
C GLY A 152 -22.61 -1.62 -24.39
N ARG A 153 -21.48 -1.08 -23.97
CA ARG A 153 -20.30 -0.84 -24.80
C ARG A 153 -19.33 -2.01 -24.61
N HIS A 154 -19.28 -2.92 -25.56
CA HIS A 154 -18.56 -4.18 -25.41
C HIS A 154 -17.21 -4.23 -26.15
N ASN A 155 -16.88 -3.16 -26.88
CA ASN A 155 -15.59 -3.01 -27.55
C ASN A 155 -15.07 -1.56 -27.51
N CYS A 156 -13.77 -1.37 -27.75
CA CYS A 156 -13.15 -0.05 -27.68
C CYS A 156 -13.59 0.91 -28.80
N ASN A 157 -14.10 0.42 -29.93
CA ASN A 157 -14.62 1.28 -30.98
C ASN A 157 -15.93 1.97 -30.57
N ASP A 158 -16.64 1.44 -29.57
CA ASP A 158 -17.87 2.01 -29.04
C ASP A 158 -17.60 3.19 -28.06
N ILE A 159 -16.34 3.51 -27.79
CA ILE A 159 -15.97 4.63 -26.91
C ILE A 159 -16.13 5.93 -27.68
N ASP A 160 -17.07 6.75 -27.24
CA ASP A 160 -17.30 8.10 -27.72
C ASP A 160 -17.09 9.15 -26.61
N LEU A 161 -17.10 10.42 -26.99
CA LEU A 161 -16.89 11.53 -26.06
C LEU A 161 -17.98 11.60 -24.97
N THR A 162 -19.20 11.18 -25.31
CA THR A 162 -20.33 11.21 -24.38
C THR A 162 -20.12 10.23 -23.24
N ILE A 163 -19.83 8.96 -23.56
CA ILE A 163 -19.62 7.91 -22.54
C ILE A 163 -18.42 8.22 -21.63
N VAL A 164 -17.36 8.86 -22.17
CA VAL A 164 -16.20 9.28 -21.37
C VAL A 164 -16.59 10.40 -20.41
N ASN A 165 -17.33 11.40 -20.87
CA ASN A 165 -17.83 12.48 -20.00
C ASN A 165 -18.76 11.95 -18.92
N ASP A 166 -19.67 11.05 -19.25
CA ASP A 166 -20.59 10.44 -18.30
C ASP A 166 -19.84 9.66 -17.22
N PHE A 167 -18.83 8.88 -17.61
CA PHE A 167 -17.95 8.22 -16.65
C PHE A 167 -17.24 9.21 -15.73
N LEU A 168 -16.72 10.33 -16.28
CA LEU A 168 -16.06 11.35 -15.48
C LEU A 168 -17.03 11.99 -14.48
N MET A 169 -18.28 12.22 -14.85
CA MET A 169 -19.32 12.73 -13.96
C MET A 169 -19.64 11.75 -12.82
N VAL A 170 -19.68 10.45 -13.10
CA VAL A 170 -19.93 9.41 -12.08
C VAL A 170 -18.76 9.26 -11.11
N ILE A 171 -17.52 9.33 -11.60
CA ILE A 171 -16.35 9.10 -10.75
C ILE A 171 -15.87 10.35 -10.00
N ALA A 172 -16.14 11.55 -10.50
CA ALA A 172 -15.67 12.81 -9.91
C ALA A 172 -16.07 13.01 -8.45
N PRO A 173 -17.31 12.69 -8.00
CA PRO A 173 -17.69 12.81 -6.59
C PRO A 173 -16.84 11.91 -5.67
N GLN A 174 -16.44 10.73 -6.16
CA GLN A 174 -15.65 9.74 -5.42
C GLN A 174 -14.15 10.07 -5.41
N ARG A 175 -13.68 10.85 -6.41
CA ARG A 175 -12.26 11.15 -6.65
C ARG A 175 -11.95 12.65 -6.67
N LYS A 176 -12.67 13.47 -5.91
CA LYS A 176 -12.57 14.96 -5.90
C LYS A 176 -11.13 15.47 -5.85
N ALA A 177 -10.28 14.87 -5.04
CA ALA A 177 -8.88 15.28 -4.84
C ALA A 177 -7.88 14.67 -5.85
N SER A 178 -8.33 13.75 -6.72
CA SER A 178 -7.47 13.00 -7.63
C SER A 178 -8.12 12.74 -9.00
N ILE A 179 -9.04 13.60 -9.41
CA ILE A 179 -9.69 13.51 -10.74
C ILE A 179 -8.68 13.74 -11.86
N ASP A 180 -7.68 14.59 -11.65
CA ASP A 180 -6.55 14.79 -12.54
C ASP A 180 -5.78 13.49 -12.82
N ARG A 181 -5.68 12.61 -11.81
CA ARG A 181 -5.09 11.27 -11.99
C ARG A 181 -5.95 10.39 -12.89
N VAL A 182 -7.27 10.47 -12.76
CA VAL A 182 -8.20 9.73 -13.62
C VAL A 182 -8.07 10.20 -15.06
N THR A 183 -8.15 11.51 -15.30
CA THR A 183 -8.04 12.06 -16.66
C THR A 183 -6.67 11.78 -17.30
N SER A 184 -5.59 11.87 -16.53
CA SER A 184 -4.25 11.51 -17.01
C SER A 184 -4.17 10.03 -17.38
N THR A 185 -4.71 9.14 -16.55
CA THR A 185 -4.71 7.68 -16.84
C THR A 185 -5.52 7.37 -18.09
N LEU A 186 -6.71 7.97 -18.24
CA LEU A 186 -7.55 7.76 -19.44
C LEU A 186 -6.88 8.32 -20.69
N ARG A 187 -6.06 9.37 -20.57
CA ARG A 187 -5.28 9.88 -21.72
C ARG A 187 -4.23 8.87 -22.15
N HIS A 188 -3.46 8.28 -21.22
CA HIS A 188 -2.52 7.20 -21.56
C HIS A 188 -3.23 5.98 -22.15
N LEU A 189 -4.41 5.64 -21.63
CA LEU A 189 -5.23 4.57 -22.21
C LEU A 189 -5.65 4.91 -23.65
N CYS A 190 -6.12 6.14 -23.93
CA CYS A 190 -6.48 6.61 -25.25
C CYS A 190 -5.29 6.49 -26.21
N GLU A 191 -4.12 6.99 -25.84
CA GLU A 191 -2.88 6.90 -26.61
C GLU A 191 -2.53 5.44 -26.95
N TYR A 192 -2.63 4.54 -25.95
CA TYR A 192 -2.42 3.11 -26.17
C TYR A 192 -3.42 2.50 -27.18
N LEU A 193 -4.72 2.76 -27.00
CA LEU A 193 -5.77 2.23 -27.88
C LEU A 193 -5.65 2.75 -29.31
N LEU A 194 -5.30 4.04 -29.48
CA LEU A 194 -5.00 4.64 -30.79
C LEU A 194 -3.79 3.98 -31.45
N SER A 195 -2.74 3.69 -30.69
CA SER A 195 -1.57 2.99 -31.21
C SER A 195 -1.91 1.59 -31.76
N LYS A 196 -2.97 0.97 -31.22
CA LYS A 196 -3.51 -0.31 -31.66
C LYS A 196 -4.57 -0.18 -32.76
N LYS A 197 -5.01 1.04 -33.08
CA LYS A 197 -6.07 1.35 -34.05
C LYS A 197 -7.42 0.67 -33.71
N ILE A 198 -7.77 0.59 -32.42
CA ILE A 198 -8.96 -0.07 -31.92
C ILE A 198 -9.95 0.87 -31.21
N CYS A 199 -9.74 2.18 -31.28
CA CYS A 199 -10.68 3.19 -30.78
C CYS A 199 -10.61 4.47 -31.60
N ASN A 200 -11.63 5.33 -31.46
CA ASN A 200 -11.59 6.72 -31.88
C ASN A 200 -10.90 7.57 -30.82
N ASP A 201 -10.36 8.73 -31.23
CA ASP A 201 -9.74 9.67 -30.30
C ASP A 201 -10.79 10.32 -29.38
N PHE A 202 -10.69 10.05 -28.08
CA PHE A 202 -11.52 10.65 -27.05
C PHE A 202 -10.74 11.58 -26.10
N SER A 203 -9.49 11.92 -26.47
CA SER A 203 -8.61 12.76 -25.63
C SER A 203 -9.17 14.15 -25.39
N THR A 204 -9.98 14.68 -26.29
CA THR A 204 -10.63 15.99 -26.16
C THR A 204 -11.62 16.07 -24.99
N ALA A 205 -12.24 14.95 -24.58
CA ALA A 205 -13.06 14.89 -23.39
C ALA A 205 -12.22 14.95 -22.08
N LEU A 206 -10.92 14.72 -22.18
CA LEU A 206 -10.02 14.60 -21.04
C LEU A 206 -9.30 15.94 -20.75
N THR A 207 -10.07 17.02 -20.62
CA THR A 207 -9.51 18.34 -20.33
C THR A 207 -8.83 18.40 -18.98
N ALA A 208 -7.66 19.04 -18.93
CA ALA A 208 -6.96 19.27 -17.67
C ALA A 208 -7.76 20.28 -16.83
N ARG A 209 -8.13 19.88 -15.62
CA ARG A 209 -8.67 20.83 -14.64
C ARG A 209 -7.52 21.49 -13.90
N PRO A 210 -7.64 22.78 -13.53
CA PRO A 210 -6.64 23.41 -12.67
C PRO A 210 -6.53 22.59 -11.37
N ALA A 211 -5.30 22.24 -11.00
CA ALA A 211 -5.05 21.49 -9.78
C ALA A 211 -5.63 22.26 -8.57
N PRO A 212 -6.42 21.61 -7.72
CA PRO A 212 -6.96 22.29 -6.55
C PRO A 212 -5.81 22.82 -5.69
N ARG A 213 -5.97 24.01 -5.09
CA ARG A 213 -4.98 24.57 -4.17
C ARG A 213 -4.63 23.53 -3.11
N ARG A 214 -3.39 23.06 -3.11
CA ARG A 214 -2.92 22.04 -2.17
C ARG A 214 -2.99 22.61 -0.75
N LYS A 215 -3.84 22.04 0.10
CA LYS A 215 -3.86 22.34 1.53
C LYS A 215 -2.50 21.96 2.13
N LEU A 216 -2.00 22.80 3.04
CA LEU A 216 -0.83 22.46 3.83
C LEU A 216 -1.15 21.22 4.68
N ARG A 217 -0.33 20.21 4.56
CA ARG A 217 -0.48 19.00 5.37
C ARG A 217 0.33 19.17 6.66
N PRO A 218 -0.22 18.84 7.84
CA PRO A 218 0.47 19.06 9.10
C PRO A 218 1.73 18.22 9.24
N ALA A 219 2.78 18.80 9.81
CA ALA A 219 3.91 18.07 10.36
C ALA A 219 3.58 17.61 11.80
N PHE A 220 4.34 16.69 12.35
CA PHE A 220 4.36 16.50 13.80
C PHE A 220 5.14 17.63 14.47
N SER A 221 4.71 18.04 15.65
CA SER A 221 5.54 18.82 16.58
C SER A 221 6.50 17.90 17.33
N ALA A 222 7.55 18.45 17.94
CA ALA A 222 8.47 17.68 18.78
C ALA A 222 7.75 16.97 19.95
N ARG A 223 6.74 17.64 20.53
CA ARG A 223 5.88 17.06 21.58
C ARG A 223 5.12 15.83 21.07
N GLU A 224 4.50 15.91 19.89
CA GLU A 224 3.74 14.80 19.32
C GLU A 224 4.64 13.62 18.94
N VAL A 225 5.87 13.90 18.45
CA VAL A 225 6.87 12.85 18.22
C VAL A 225 7.18 12.13 19.53
N GLY A 226 7.45 12.87 20.62
CA GLY A 226 7.69 12.30 21.95
C GLY A 226 6.52 11.42 22.42
N ILE A 227 5.29 11.90 22.31
CA ILE A 227 4.08 11.15 22.68
C ILE A 227 3.96 9.84 21.89
N VAL A 228 4.18 9.86 20.56
CA VAL A 228 4.13 8.65 19.72
C VAL A 228 5.22 7.66 20.13
N MET A 229 6.44 8.14 20.38
CA MET A 229 7.57 7.30 20.79
C MET A 229 7.33 6.63 22.15
N GLU A 230 6.80 7.38 23.11
CA GLU A 230 6.47 6.87 24.43
C GLU A 230 5.32 5.83 24.36
N ALA A 231 4.27 6.11 23.60
CA ALA A 231 3.17 5.18 23.39
C ALA A 231 3.64 3.88 22.70
N ALA A 232 4.58 3.97 21.75
CA ALA A 232 5.16 2.80 21.12
C ALA A 232 5.98 1.97 22.10
N ALA A 233 6.85 2.62 22.90
CA ALA A 233 7.70 1.95 23.89
C ALA A 233 6.89 1.25 25.01
N LYS A 234 5.74 1.80 25.40
CA LYS A 234 4.84 1.22 26.42
C LYS A 234 3.87 0.17 25.86
N SER A 235 3.86 -0.10 24.57
CA SER A 235 2.94 -1.06 23.97
C SER A 235 3.25 -2.49 24.45
N PRO A 236 2.23 -3.29 24.87
CA PRO A 236 2.46 -4.66 25.36
C PRO A 236 2.87 -5.64 24.26
N ALA A 237 2.74 -5.26 22.99
CA ALA A 237 3.08 -6.11 21.86
C ALA A 237 3.66 -5.29 20.71
N LEU A 238 4.74 -5.79 20.12
CA LEU A 238 5.43 -5.19 18.96
C LEU A 238 6.02 -3.81 19.27
N SER A 239 6.37 -3.55 20.51
CA SER A 239 6.91 -2.27 20.96
C SER A 239 8.28 -1.98 20.37
N LEU A 240 9.19 -2.96 20.35
CA LEU A 240 10.57 -2.79 19.86
C LEU A 240 10.60 -2.52 18.36
N ARG A 241 9.82 -3.27 17.56
CA ARG A 241 9.73 -3.05 16.13
C ARG A 241 9.15 -1.67 15.78
N ASP A 242 8.04 -1.32 16.41
CA ASP A 242 7.35 -0.07 16.11
C ASP A 242 8.20 1.13 16.58
N THR A 243 8.85 1.02 17.75
CA THR A 243 9.80 2.02 18.25
C THR A 243 10.98 2.19 17.28
N ALA A 244 11.59 1.12 16.81
CA ALA A 244 12.69 1.20 15.84
C ALA A 244 12.27 1.88 14.53
N MET A 245 11.08 1.53 13.97
CA MET A 245 10.57 2.16 12.75
C MET A 245 10.31 3.67 12.94
N PHE A 246 9.75 4.05 14.08
CA PHE A 246 9.42 5.45 14.34
C PHE A 246 10.66 6.26 14.68
N SER A 247 11.66 5.67 15.35
CA SER A 247 12.97 6.31 15.59
C SER A 247 13.66 6.65 14.27
N ILE A 248 13.72 5.71 13.32
CA ILE A 248 14.25 5.96 11.97
C ILE A 248 13.46 7.08 11.28
N ALA A 249 12.13 7.05 11.37
CA ALA A 249 11.28 8.05 10.73
C ALA A 249 11.46 9.46 11.35
N ALA A 250 11.58 9.54 12.66
CA ALA A 250 11.69 10.79 13.41
C ALA A 250 13.08 11.42 13.35
N SER A 251 14.13 10.59 13.26
CA SER A 251 15.54 11.06 13.22
C SER A 251 15.99 11.31 11.78
N LEU A 252 15.77 10.35 10.88
CA LEU A 252 16.31 10.40 9.52
C LEU A 252 15.30 10.92 8.49
N GLY A 253 14.05 11.14 8.85
CA GLY A 253 13.02 11.62 7.94
C GLY A 253 12.71 10.66 6.78
N MET A 254 13.05 9.38 6.88
CA MET A 254 12.85 8.39 5.83
C MET A 254 11.37 8.18 5.52
N ARG A 255 11.06 7.86 4.25
CA ARG A 255 9.68 7.51 3.86
C ARG A 255 9.31 6.12 4.40
N ALA A 256 8.06 5.92 4.80
CA ALA A 256 7.58 4.61 5.26
C ALA A 256 7.92 3.46 4.30
N GLY A 257 7.80 3.73 2.98
CA GLY A 257 8.13 2.74 1.95
C GLY A 257 9.61 2.39 1.88
N ASP A 258 10.50 3.31 2.24
CA ASP A 258 11.93 3.06 2.28
C ASP A 258 12.31 2.32 3.56
N ILE A 259 11.76 2.72 4.71
CA ILE A 259 11.98 2.04 6.00
C ILE A 259 11.59 0.56 5.94
N VAL A 260 10.40 0.24 5.41
CA VAL A 260 9.94 -1.17 5.36
C VAL A 260 10.69 -2.02 4.33
N ARG A 261 11.49 -1.42 3.46
CA ARG A 261 12.38 -2.12 2.52
C ARG A 261 13.81 -2.28 3.01
N LEU A 262 14.19 -1.59 4.07
CA LEU A 262 15.52 -1.77 4.65
C LEU A 262 15.81 -3.25 4.89
N THR A 263 17.02 -3.64 4.54
CA THR A 263 17.58 -4.96 4.82
C THR A 263 18.53 -4.90 6.00
N LEU A 264 18.88 -6.06 6.54
CA LEU A 264 19.88 -6.14 7.61
C LEU A 264 21.26 -5.61 7.17
N SER A 265 21.59 -5.77 5.88
CA SER A 265 22.85 -5.30 5.31
C SER A 265 22.90 -3.79 5.03
N ASP A 266 21.75 -3.10 5.02
CA ASP A 266 21.69 -1.65 4.84
C ASP A 266 22.14 -0.88 6.09
N ILE A 267 22.28 -1.59 7.24
CA ILE A 267 22.75 -1.02 8.50
C ILE A 267 24.25 -1.31 8.64
N ASP A 268 25.05 -0.28 8.48
CA ASP A 268 26.50 -0.35 8.72
C ASP A 268 26.79 -0.01 10.19
N TRP A 269 26.93 -1.05 10.99
CA TRP A 269 27.19 -0.92 12.43
C TRP A 269 28.59 -0.39 12.75
N VAL A 270 29.54 -0.60 11.85
CA VAL A 270 30.95 -0.21 12.04
C VAL A 270 31.12 1.28 11.78
N HIS A 271 30.53 1.78 10.69
CA HIS A 271 30.63 3.19 10.31
C HIS A 271 29.48 4.04 10.87
N HIS A 272 28.53 3.42 11.59
CA HIS A 272 27.33 4.09 12.10
C HIS A 272 26.52 4.80 11.00
N GLU A 273 26.16 4.06 9.96
CA GLU A 273 25.45 4.57 8.78
C GLU A 273 24.29 3.67 8.38
N VAL A 274 23.31 4.26 7.72
CA VAL A 274 22.25 3.55 7.00
C VAL A 274 22.36 3.88 5.52
N ARG A 275 22.62 2.86 4.69
CA ARG A 275 22.79 3.00 3.23
C ARG A 275 21.63 2.33 2.51
N PHE A 276 20.95 3.06 1.64
CA PHE A 276 19.80 2.52 0.93
C PHE A 276 19.48 3.32 -0.34
N VAL A 277 18.78 2.67 -1.28
CA VAL A 277 18.25 3.31 -2.49
C VAL A 277 16.79 3.68 -2.27
N GLN A 278 16.43 4.95 -2.43
CA GLN A 278 15.05 5.39 -2.32
C GLN A 278 14.18 4.81 -3.43
N GLY A 279 13.11 4.12 -3.08
CA GLY A 279 12.26 3.46 -4.06
C GLY A 279 11.40 4.38 -4.92
N LYS A 280 11.25 5.66 -4.55
CA LYS A 280 10.47 6.63 -5.34
C LYS A 280 11.34 7.39 -6.33
N THR A 281 12.57 7.71 -5.96
CA THR A 281 13.46 8.59 -6.73
C THR A 281 14.66 7.86 -7.33
N GLY A 282 14.96 6.64 -6.86
CA GLY A 282 16.15 5.89 -7.25
C GLY A 282 17.47 6.49 -6.69
N VAL A 283 17.39 7.50 -5.83
CA VAL A 283 18.57 8.14 -5.25
C VAL A 283 19.13 7.25 -4.16
N GLU A 284 20.42 6.97 -4.23
CA GLU A 284 21.17 6.32 -3.15
C GLU A 284 21.46 7.36 -2.05
N LEU A 285 21.22 6.97 -0.81
CA LEU A 285 21.47 7.79 0.38
C LEU A 285 22.30 7.02 1.38
N CYS A 286 23.23 7.74 2.00
CA CYS A 286 23.99 7.32 3.16
C CYS A 286 23.70 8.33 4.28
N LEU A 287 23.03 7.88 5.34
CA LEU A 287 22.62 8.73 6.46
C LEU A 287 23.29 8.28 7.76
N PRO A 288 23.68 9.21 8.64
CA PRO A 288 24.28 8.84 9.92
C PRO A 288 23.27 8.10 10.80
N LEU A 289 23.72 7.03 11.43
CA LEU A 289 22.94 6.24 12.39
C LEU A 289 23.27 6.69 13.81
N GLU A 290 22.42 7.52 14.39
CA GLU A 290 22.54 7.91 15.81
C GLU A 290 22.45 6.69 16.73
N ALA A 291 23.18 6.72 17.84
CA ALA A 291 23.21 5.63 18.81
C ALA A 291 21.82 5.24 19.33
N SER A 292 20.95 6.22 19.55
CA SER A 292 19.55 6.00 19.97
C SER A 292 18.76 5.18 18.97
N VAL A 293 18.90 5.48 17.68
CA VAL A 293 18.24 4.78 16.56
C VAL A 293 18.86 3.39 16.39
N GLY A 294 20.19 3.30 16.39
CA GLY A 294 20.92 2.03 16.32
C GLY A 294 20.54 1.07 17.43
N ASN A 295 20.47 1.55 18.68
CA ASN A 295 20.05 0.74 19.83
C ASN A 295 18.59 0.27 19.69
N ALA A 296 17.68 1.11 19.19
CA ALA A 296 16.30 0.69 18.95
C ALA A 296 16.21 -0.42 17.88
N ILE A 297 16.99 -0.31 16.79
CA ILE A 297 17.08 -1.34 15.75
C ILE A 297 17.67 -2.63 16.33
N ALA A 298 18.77 -2.55 17.06
CA ALA A 298 19.43 -3.70 17.68
C ALA A 298 18.51 -4.43 18.65
N ASN A 299 17.79 -3.70 19.51
CA ASN A 299 16.82 -4.27 20.44
C ASN A 299 15.70 -5.02 19.70
N TYR A 300 15.18 -4.46 18.60
CA TYR A 300 14.19 -5.17 17.79
C TYR A 300 14.77 -6.46 17.20
N ILE A 301 15.96 -6.40 16.61
CA ILE A 301 16.61 -7.58 15.98
C ILE A 301 16.83 -8.69 16.99
N LEU A 302 17.34 -8.36 18.18
CA LEU A 302 17.75 -9.32 19.20
C LEU A 302 16.58 -9.92 19.98
N HIS A 303 15.53 -9.15 20.23
CA HIS A 303 14.50 -9.54 21.20
C HIS A 303 13.10 -9.71 20.65
N GLU A 304 12.77 -9.13 19.50
CA GLU A 304 11.38 -9.20 18.98
C GLU A 304 11.27 -9.69 17.54
N ARG A 305 12.32 -9.54 16.73
CA ARG A 305 12.28 -9.93 15.32
C ARG A 305 12.12 -11.44 15.21
N PRO A 306 11.06 -11.94 14.51
CA PRO A 306 10.88 -13.37 14.29
C PRO A 306 12.10 -13.99 13.59
N LYS A 307 12.44 -15.23 13.95
CA LYS A 307 13.44 -16.02 13.23
C LYS A 307 12.90 -16.33 11.84
N THR A 308 13.53 -15.79 10.80
CA THR A 308 13.12 -15.94 9.40
C THR A 308 14.34 -15.87 8.48
N LYS A 309 14.23 -16.49 7.31
CA LYS A 309 15.24 -16.38 6.24
C LYS A 309 15.22 -15.02 5.52
N SER A 310 14.21 -14.20 5.77
CA SER A 310 14.08 -12.87 5.15
C SER A 310 15.23 -11.96 5.57
N GLN A 311 15.88 -11.34 4.61
CA GLN A 311 16.92 -10.32 4.85
C GLN A 311 16.33 -8.94 5.18
N VAL A 312 15.01 -8.75 4.99
CA VAL A 312 14.35 -7.48 5.29
C VAL A 312 14.36 -7.23 6.79
N LEU A 313 14.73 -6.01 7.19
CA LEU A 313 14.84 -5.62 8.60
C LEU A 313 13.49 -5.73 9.31
N PHE A 314 12.45 -5.07 8.77
CA PHE A 314 11.12 -5.03 9.38
C PHE A 314 10.18 -6.04 8.76
N VAL A 315 9.93 -7.10 9.49
CA VAL A 315 9.04 -8.18 9.06
C VAL A 315 7.74 -8.19 9.86
N ARG A 316 6.74 -8.88 9.34
CA ARG A 316 5.47 -9.11 10.04
C ARG A 316 5.71 -10.05 11.23
N SER A 317 4.95 -9.86 12.30
CA SER A 317 4.97 -10.72 13.48
C SER A 317 4.23 -12.05 13.30
N ARG A 318 3.57 -12.24 12.15
CA ARG A 318 2.81 -13.46 11.83
C ARG A 318 3.30 -14.04 10.52
N ILE A 319 3.28 -15.35 10.42
CA ILE A 319 3.62 -16.09 9.22
C ILE A 319 2.82 -15.54 8.02
N PRO A 320 3.50 -15.37 6.87
CA PRO A 320 4.82 -15.92 6.50
C PRO A 320 6.04 -15.06 6.89
N PHE A 321 5.98 -14.18 7.86
CA PHE A 321 7.06 -13.24 8.27
C PHE A 321 7.63 -12.40 7.11
N ASP A 322 6.79 -12.10 6.14
CA ASP A 322 7.14 -11.24 5.01
C ASP A 322 7.51 -9.82 5.46
N ALA A 323 8.12 -9.07 4.57
CA ALA A 323 8.33 -7.65 4.73
C ALA A 323 7.04 -6.92 5.12
N MET A 324 7.14 -5.97 6.02
CA MET A 324 6.04 -5.05 6.29
C MET A 324 5.72 -4.21 5.06
N THR A 325 4.47 -3.81 4.92
CA THR A 325 4.08 -2.82 3.92
C THR A 325 4.07 -1.41 4.52
N SER A 326 4.27 -0.39 3.69
CA SER A 326 4.14 1.01 4.12
C SER A 326 2.75 1.33 4.69
N THR A 327 1.71 0.67 4.18
CA THR A 327 0.35 0.76 4.73
C THR A 327 0.29 0.21 6.15
N ALA A 328 0.88 -0.96 6.40
CA ALA A 328 0.92 -1.56 7.74
C ALA A 328 1.70 -0.66 8.73
N ALA A 329 2.81 -0.06 8.32
CA ALA A 329 3.53 0.93 9.15
C ALA A 329 2.65 2.14 9.48
N GLY A 330 1.91 2.66 8.49
CA GLY A 330 0.94 3.74 8.70
C GLY A 330 -0.21 3.35 9.63
N ASP A 331 -0.72 2.11 9.54
CA ASP A 331 -1.77 1.59 10.44
C ASP A 331 -1.28 1.48 11.88
N ARG A 332 -0.02 1.06 12.07
CA ARG A 332 0.61 1.04 13.41
C ARG A 332 0.66 2.44 14.00
N LEU A 333 1.16 3.42 13.25
CA LEU A 333 1.18 4.82 13.70
C LEU A 333 -0.23 5.32 14.06
N ARG A 334 -1.22 5.08 13.19
CA ARG A 334 -2.62 5.48 13.46
C ARG A 334 -3.17 4.86 14.74
N LYS A 335 -2.81 3.60 15.04
CA LYS A 335 -3.18 2.96 16.30
C LYS A 335 -2.64 3.75 17.50
N TYR A 336 -1.36 4.13 17.50
CA TYR A 336 -0.77 4.91 18.59
C TYR A 336 -1.37 6.31 18.70
N MET A 337 -1.59 6.99 17.59
CA MET A 337 -2.25 8.31 17.59
C MET A 337 -3.67 8.26 18.18
N LYS A 338 -4.41 7.15 17.99
CA LYS A 338 -5.74 6.95 18.59
C LYS A 338 -5.70 6.66 20.09
N LEU A 339 -4.58 6.17 20.61
CA LEU A 339 -4.38 5.86 22.03
C LEU A 339 -3.80 7.04 22.82
N THR A 340 -3.56 8.16 22.16
CA THR A 340 -2.93 9.35 22.73
C THR A 340 -3.78 10.58 22.43
N ASP A 341 -3.48 11.69 23.10
CA ASP A 341 -4.16 12.98 22.91
C ASP A 341 -3.71 13.74 21.64
N ILE A 342 -3.17 13.02 20.65
CA ILE A 342 -2.81 13.64 19.38
C ILE A 342 -4.08 13.84 18.55
N GLU A 343 -4.40 15.10 18.27
CA GLU A 343 -5.49 15.43 17.35
C GLU A 343 -5.24 14.82 15.98
N TYR A 344 -6.15 13.96 15.57
CA TYR A 344 -6.12 13.27 14.30
C TYR A 344 -7.52 13.18 13.70
N THR A 345 -7.68 13.74 12.50
CA THR A 345 -8.89 13.60 11.69
C THR A 345 -8.57 12.78 10.44
N PRO A 346 -9.33 11.72 10.12
CA PRO A 346 -9.11 10.96 8.89
C PRO A 346 -9.12 11.89 7.67
N GLY A 347 -8.04 11.86 6.88
CA GLY A 347 -7.88 12.68 5.67
C GLY A 347 -7.20 14.04 5.87
N ASP A 348 -6.87 14.45 7.09
CA ASP A 348 -6.12 15.69 7.38
C ASP A 348 -4.67 15.65 6.82
N GLY A 349 -4.20 14.47 6.50
CA GLY A 349 -2.84 14.22 6.01
C GLY A 349 -1.81 14.01 7.12
N LYS A 350 -2.24 13.97 8.40
CA LYS A 350 -1.40 13.56 9.52
C LYS A 350 -1.20 12.05 9.49
N GLY A 351 0.01 11.60 9.33
CA GLY A 351 0.35 10.18 9.19
C GLY A 351 1.86 9.98 9.12
N PHE A 352 2.30 8.83 8.65
CA PHE A 352 3.73 8.48 8.68
C PHE A 352 4.63 9.52 7.99
N HIS A 353 4.16 10.14 6.92
CA HIS A 353 4.89 11.22 6.24
C HIS A 353 5.02 12.52 7.08
N SER A 354 4.29 12.63 8.19
CA SER A 354 4.42 13.78 9.10
C SER A 354 5.73 13.78 9.87
N PHE A 355 6.35 12.61 10.11
CA PHE A 355 7.71 12.52 10.64
C PHE A 355 8.72 13.20 9.69
N ARG A 356 8.63 12.88 8.40
CA ARG A 356 9.53 13.51 7.41
C ARG A 356 9.30 15.02 7.28
N ARG A 357 8.05 15.48 7.41
CA ARG A 357 7.76 16.92 7.46
C ARG A 357 8.33 17.55 8.75
N TYR A 358 8.26 16.86 9.87
CA TYR A 358 8.87 17.28 11.12
C TYR A 358 10.39 17.45 10.96
N VAL A 359 11.09 16.44 10.47
CA VAL A 359 12.56 16.50 10.26
C VAL A 359 12.93 17.62 9.31
N ALA A 360 12.24 17.73 8.15
CA ALA A 360 12.49 18.81 7.19
C ALA A 360 12.28 20.19 7.79
N SER A 361 11.17 20.39 8.51
CA SER A 361 10.87 21.70 9.15
C SER A 361 11.83 22.01 10.29
N SER A 362 12.24 21.01 11.07
CA SER A 362 13.24 21.19 12.12
C SER A 362 14.59 21.64 11.53
N MET A 363 15.09 20.98 10.49
CA MET A 363 16.32 21.37 9.81
C MET A 363 16.25 22.80 9.30
N ILE A 364 15.13 23.19 8.66
CA ILE A 364 14.94 24.57 8.17
C ILE A 364 14.88 25.56 9.35
N ASN A 365 14.27 25.21 10.46
CA ASN A 365 14.21 26.06 11.66
C ASN A 365 15.59 26.24 12.29
N TYR A 366 16.43 25.20 12.25
CA TYR A 366 17.85 25.25 12.67
C TYR A 366 18.77 25.82 11.60
N GLU A 367 18.23 26.51 10.60
CA GLU A 367 18.98 27.25 9.55
C GLU A 367 19.85 26.39 8.62
N VAL A 368 19.56 25.06 8.56
CA VAL A 368 20.22 24.20 7.58
C VAL A 368 19.84 24.67 6.17
N PRO A 369 20.81 24.89 5.27
CA PRO A 369 20.51 25.31 3.90
C PRO A 369 19.51 24.39 3.21
N VAL A 370 18.56 24.97 2.47
CA VAL A 370 17.47 24.22 1.83
C VAL A 370 17.99 23.14 0.88
N ASP A 371 19.09 23.41 0.17
CA ASP A 371 19.74 22.43 -0.71
C ASP A 371 20.26 21.24 0.06
N THR A 372 20.90 21.46 1.21
CA THR A 372 21.34 20.38 2.11
C THR A 372 20.18 19.56 2.62
N VAL A 373 19.09 20.19 3.05
CA VAL A 373 17.86 19.49 3.46
C VAL A 373 17.27 18.68 2.29
N LYS A 374 17.31 19.22 1.09
CA LYS A 374 16.89 18.52 -0.13
C LYS A 374 17.71 17.26 -0.37
N GLU A 375 19.04 17.34 -0.25
CA GLU A 375 19.97 16.22 -0.42
C GLU A 375 19.76 15.15 0.64
N ILE A 376 19.75 15.50 1.92
CA ILE A 376 19.51 14.57 3.05
C ILE A 376 18.20 13.81 2.87
N LEU A 377 17.16 14.51 2.40
CA LEU A 377 15.87 13.89 2.15
C LEU A 377 15.79 13.17 0.79
N GLY A 378 16.78 13.28 -0.09
CA GLY A 378 16.78 12.69 -1.43
C GLY A 378 15.64 13.21 -2.31
N HIS A 379 15.44 14.53 -2.35
CA HIS A 379 14.50 15.17 -3.24
C HIS A 379 15.17 15.58 -4.56
N THR A 380 14.63 15.11 -5.67
CA THR A 380 15.16 15.46 -7.01
C THR A 380 14.74 16.85 -7.46
N GLN A 381 13.59 17.36 -6.98
CA GLN A 381 13.03 18.66 -7.39
C GLN A 381 12.88 19.61 -6.21
N MET A 382 13.24 20.88 -6.42
CA MET A 382 13.10 21.97 -5.42
C MET A 382 11.65 22.25 -5.04
N ASP A 383 10.71 22.06 -5.97
CA ASP A 383 9.27 22.23 -5.70
C ASP A 383 8.77 21.36 -4.55
N SER A 384 9.43 20.23 -4.30
CA SER A 384 9.12 19.38 -3.14
C SER A 384 9.40 20.07 -1.82
N MET A 385 10.33 21.02 -1.78
CA MET A 385 10.72 21.76 -0.57
C MET A 385 9.74 22.88 -0.22
N LYS A 386 8.99 23.42 -1.19
CA LYS A 386 8.01 24.51 -0.98
C LYS A 386 6.98 24.17 0.11
N SER A 387 6.61 22.90 0.25
CA SER A 387 5.67 22.47 1.27
C SER A 387 6.24 22.55 2.70
N TYR A 388 7.53 22.41 2.87
CA TYR A 388 8.20 22.48 4.18
C TYR A 388 8.50 23.91 4.60
N MET A 389 8.92 24.76 3.65
CA MET A 389 9.17 26.19 3.90
C MET A 389 7.89 26.93 4.35
N ARG A 390 6.73 26.55 3.81
CA ARG A 390 5.44 27.16 4.19
C ARG A 390 4.95 26.80 5.60
N ILE A 391 5.56 25.80 6.25
CA ILE A 391 5.14 25.34 7.59
C ILE A 391 5.78 26.17 8.68
N SER A 392 6.90 26.85 8.43
CA SER A 392 7.58 27.69 9.41
C SER A 392 6.86 29.05 9.53
N ARG A 393 5.82 29.09 10.40
CA ARG A 393 5.10 30.34 10.72
C ARG A 393 6.00 31.40 11.34
N GLU A 394 6.96 30.98 12.16
CA GLU A 394 7.91 31.85 12.84
C GLU A 394 8.79 32.61 11.84
N LYS A 395 9.36 31.91 10.85
CA LYS A 395 10.14 32.56 9.80
C LYS A 395 9.31 33.43 8.85
N LEU A 396 8.07 33.04 8.58
CA LEU A 396 7.13 33.88 7.82
C LEU A 396 6.77 35.15 8.60
N ALA A 397 6.62 35.07 9.92
CA ALA A 397 6.38 36.24 10.77
C ALA A 397 7.59 37.18 10.79
N MET A 398 8.82 36.66 10.72
CA MET A 398 10.03 37.48 10.61
C MET A 398 10.15 38.21 9.26
N CYS A 399 9.51 37.70 8.20
CA CYS A 399 9.47 38.35 6.89
C CYS A 399 8.34 39.36 6.79
N SER A 400 7.44 39.49 7.77
CA SER A 400 6.38 40.49 7.75
C SER A 400 6.97 41.87 8.01
N LEU A 401 6.59 42.82 7.20
CA LEU A 401 6.91 44.23 7.43
C LEU A 401 6.25 44.64 8.75
N SER A 402 6.98 45.40 9.57
CA SER A 402 6.42 46.00 10.78
C SER A 402 5.28 46.96 10.39
N LEU A 403 4.13 46.76 10.97
CA LEU A 403 3.00 47.70 10.85
C LEU A 403 3.07 48.82 11.88
N ASN A 404 4.21 48.98 12.61
CA ASN A 404 4.40 50.06 13.55
C ASN A 404 4.35 51.39 12.82
N GLY A 405 3.37 52.25 13.18
CA GLY A 405 3.14 53.54 12.56
C GLY A 405 2.13 53.53 11.40
N ILE A 406 1.53 52.38 11.05
CA ILE A 406 0.41 52.31 10.13
C ILE A 406 -0.88 52.15 10.92
N GLU A 407 -1.72 53.19 10.94
CA GLU A 407 -3.09 53.05 11.45
C GLU A 407 -3.93 52.29 10.43
N VAL A 408 -4.23 51.04 10.72
CA VAL A 408 -5.19 50.23 9.95
C VAL A 408 -6.60 50.65 10.38
N ARG A 409 -7.35 51.33 9.53
CA ARG A 409 -8.75 51.62 9.77
C ARG A 409 -9.60 50.44 9.41
N GLN A 410 -10.70 50.23 10.17
CA GLN A 410 -11.62 49.11 9.95
C GLN A 410 -12.24 49.12 8.54
N GLU A 411 -12.29 50.25 7.92
CA GLU A 411 -12.77 50.52 6.53
C GLU A 411 -11.80 49.98 5.45
N ASP A 412 -10.51 49.77 5.79
CA ASP A 412 -9.48 49.23 4.89
C ASP A 412 -9.46 47.70 4.87
N LEU A 413 -10.31 47.04 5.66
CA LEU A 413 -10.39 45.58 5.81
C LEU A 413 -11.61 44.94 5.13
N LEU A 414 -12.48 45.72 4.50
CA LEU A 414 -13.63 45.33 3.69
C LEU A 414 -13.32 45.40 2.22
#